data_bdc1bc5cbb2f491d1f358c2834131c4e
#
_entry.id   bdc1bc5cbb2f491d1f358c2834131c4e
#
_cell.length_a   1.000
_cell.length_b   1.000
_cell.length_c   1.000
_cell.angle_alpha   90.00
_cell.angle_beta   90.00
_cell.angle_gamma   90.00
#
_symmetry.space_group_name_H-M   'P 1'
#
loop_
_entity.id
_entity.type
_entity.pdbx_description
1 polymer ?
#
loop_
_entity_poly.entity_id
_entity_poly.type
_entity_poly.pdbx_seq_one_letter_code
_entity_poly.pdbx_strand_id
1 'polypeptide(L)'
;MAILTLTCPACQKLFSFTTHPAFDTGEDASIAEKVRTGEAFVGTCPHCGHAEHYSYSFLYKERESHALLYYADNEEDFRKACAIMTGRDPSVPWAGIADWSRRVVANRQVLLEKLLLLDLHLDDRVIEIMKVLAHSFLQKQKPGLLVDAIWFERGADGRTGYCLYQNGKICLLYTS
;
A
#
# COMPACT_ATOMS: atom_id res chain seq x y z
N MET A 1 -1.63 -1.18 19.74
CA MET A 1 -2.82 -0.38 19.45
C MET A 1 -2.62 1.00 20.03
N ALA A 2 -2.97 2.05 19.29
CA ALA A 2 -3.00 3.42 19.79
C ALA A 2 -4.40 4.00 19.59
N ILE A 3 -4.79 4.97 20.40
CA ILE A 3 -6.11 5.60 20.33
C ILE A 3 -5.92 7.04 19.87
N LEU A 4 -6.55 7.42 18.78
CA LEU A 4 -6.65 8.78 18.30
C LEU A 4 -8.01 9.37 18.68
N THR A 5 -8.01 10.63 19.12
CA THR A 5 -9.26 11.39 19.30
C THR A 5 -9.52 12.18 18.04
N LEU A 6 -10.62 11.88 17.37
CA LEU A 6 -11.01 12.47 16.10
C LEU A 6 -12.29 13.30 16.26
N THR A 7 -12.45 14.30 15.40
CA THR A 7 -13.70 15.07 15.29
C THR A 7 -14.51 14.54 14.12
N CYS A 8 -15.73 14.08 14.39
CA CYS A 8 -16.62 13.61 13.34
C CYS A 8 -16.99 14.76 12.38
N PRO A 9 -16.79 14.62 11.06
CA PRO A 9 -17.12 15.67 10.11
C PRO A 9 -18.63 15.92 9.99
N ALA A 10 -19.45 14.91 10.28
CA ALA A 10 -20.92 15.02 10.16
C ALA A 10 -21.58 15.68 11.38
N CYS A 11 -21.18 15.32 12.61
CA CYS A 11 -21.84 15.82 13.82
C CYS A 11 -20.95 16.66 14.73
N GLN A 12 -19.69 16.88 14.37
CA GLN A 12 -18.68 17.69 15.07
C GLN A 12 -18.34 17.21 16.50
N LYS A 13 -18.80 16.02 16.90
CA LYS A 13 -18.47 15.44 18.19
C LYS A 13 -17.15 14.68 18.15
N LEU A 14 -16.43 14.70 19.25
CA LEU A 14 -15.21 13.91 19.42
C LEU A 14 -15.55 12.44 19.63
N PHE A 15 -14.73 11.57 19.07
CA PHE A 15 -14.80 10.12 19.32
C PHE A 15 -13.41 9.49 19.25
N SER A 16 -13.29 8.30 19.84
CA SER A 16 -12.05 7.55 19.87
C SER A 16 -11.97 6.62 18.66
N PHE A 17 -10.85 6.67 17.94
CA PHE A 17 -10.52 5.75 16.84
C PHE A 17 -9.28 4.95 17.21
N THR A 18 -9.37 3.63 17.11
CA THR A 18 -8.24 2.74 17.40
C THR A 18 -7.41 2.52 16.16
N THR A 19 -6.12 2.86 16.23
CA THR A 19 -5.16 2.57 15.17
C THR A 19 -4.34 1.34 15.50
N HIS A 20 -3.89 0.65 14.47
CA HIS A 20 -3.04 -0.53 14.57
C HIS A 20 -1.67 -0.20 13.96
N PRO A 21 -0.62 0.01 14.77
CA PRO A 21 0.70 0.36 14.25
C PRO A 21 1.34 -0.79 13.45
N ALA A 22 0.82 -2.00 13.60
CA ALA A 22 1.24 -3.16 12.85
C ALA A 22 0.07 -4.12 12.59
N PHE A 23 0.10 -4.74 11.42
CA PHE A 23 -0.76 -5.83 10.99
C PHE A 23 0.12 -7.04 10.67
N ASP A 24 -0.12 -8.19 11.28
CA ASP A 24 0.65 -9.42 11.10
C ASP A 24 -0.29 -10.55 10.63
N THR A 25 -0.12 -11.04 9.41
CA THR A 25 -0.96 -12.10 8.83
C THR A 25 -0.82 -13.44 9.55
N GLY A 26 0.25 -13.64 10.31
CA GLY A 26 0.44 -14.81 11.16
C GLY A 26 -0.36 -14.77 12.45
N GLU A 27 -0.81 -13.59 12.90
CA GLU A 27 -1.66 -13.40 14.06
C GLU A 27 -3.16 -13.39 13.69
N ASP A 28 -3.49 -12.75 12.56
CA ASP A 28 -4.86 -12.69 12.02
C ASP A 28 -4.83 -12.83 10.49
N ALA A 29 -5.18 -14.00 9.99
CA ALA A 29 -5.23 -14.26 8.55
C ALA A 29 -6.26 -13.38 7.80
N SER A 30 -7.30 -12.88 8.49
CA SER A 30 -8.30 -11.98 7.88
C SER A 30 -7.79 -10.56 7.67
N ILE A 31 -6.65 -10.20 8.30
CA ILE A 31 -6.18 -8.82 8.26
C ILE A 31 -5.74 -8.39 6.86
N ALA A 32 -5.24 -9.35 6.05
CA ALA A 32 -4.87 -9.10 4.68
C ALA A 32 -6.03 -8.52 3.87
N GLU A 33 -7.21 -9.12 3.98
CA GLU A 33 -8.42 -8.66 3.30
C GLU A 33 -8.90 -7.32 3.84
N LYS A 34 -8.91 -7.13 5.16
CA LYS A 34 -9.29 -5.85 5.78
C LYS A 34 -8.40 -4.68 5.35
N VAL A 35 -7.10 -4.93 5.17
CA VAL A 35 -6.17 -3.91 4.66
C VAL A 35 -6.42 -3.61 3.18
N ARG A 36 -6.67 -4.66 2.35
CA ARG A 36 -6.97 -4.49 0.91
C ARG A 36 -8.27 -3.74 0.68
N THR A 37 -9.34 -4.12 1.35
CA THR A 37 -10.65 -3.47 1.23
C THR A 37 -10.66 -2.07 1.85
N GLY A 38 -9.75 -1.81 2.78
CA GLY A 38 -9.69 -0.58 3.56
C GLY A 38 -10.56 -0.63 4.82
N GLU A 39 -11.22 -1.75 5.11
CA GLU A 39 -12.04 -1.93 6.33
C GLU A 39 -11.23 -1.66 7.60
N ALA A 40 -9.94 -2.03 7.63
CA ALA A 40 -9.05 -1.78 8.75
C ALA A 40 -8.86 -0.28 9.09
N PHE A 41 -9.26 0.61 8.20
CA PHE A 41 -9.09 2.06 8.31
C PHE A 41 -10.42 2.82 8.45
N VAL A 42 -11.54 2.11 8.55
CA VAL A 42 -12.86 2.74 8.70
C VAL A 42 -13.13 3.01 10.17
N GLY A 43 -13.33 4.28 10.51
CA GLY A 43 -13.83 4.71 11.81
C GLY A 43 -15.29 5.09 11.73
N THR A 44 -16.11 4.55 12.63
CA THR A 44 -17.54 4.87 12.72
C THR A 44 -17.80 5.72 13.95
N CYS A 45 -18.38 6.90 13.75
CA CYS A 45 -18.76 7.79 14.82
C CYS A 45 -19.89 7.17 15.68
N PRO A 46 -19.69 6.97 16.99
CA PRO A 46 -20.72 6.36 17.85
C PRO A 46 -21.92 7.28 18.10
N HIS A 47 -21.82 8.58 17.76
CA HIS A 47 -22.86 9.55 18.00
C HIS A 47 -23.88 9.69 16.86
N CYS A 48 -23.45 9.47 15.61
CA CYS A 48 -24.31 9.67 14.44
C CYS A 48 -24.22 8.55 13.39
N GLY A 49 -23.36 7.53 13.60
CA GLY A 49 -23.20 6.43 12.67
C GLY A 49 -22.40 6.77 11.40
N HIS A 50 -21.90 8.03 11.26
CA HIS A 50 -21.08 8.41 10.11
C HIS A 50 -19.80 7.58 10.10
N ALA A 51 -19.51 6.93 8.98
CA ALA A 51 -18.31 6.15 8.76
C ALA A 51 -17.39 6.84 7.76
N GLU A 52 -16.10 6.87 8.05
CA GLU A 52 -15.09 7.50 7.21
C GLU A 52 -13.75 6.77 7.28
N HIS A 53 -12.95 6.92 6.23
CA HIS A 53 -11.60 6.38 6.18
C HIS A 53 -10.59 7.31 6.82
N TYR A 54 -9.80 6.76 7.75
CA TYR A 54 -8.71 7.47 8.41
C TYR A 54 -7.38 6.85 8.04
N SER A 55 -6.52 7.65 7.42
CA SER A 55 -5.17 7.22 7.06
C SER A 55 -4.24 7.38 8.26
N TYR A 56 -3.32 6.45 8.42
CA TYR A 56 -2.24 6.49 9.41
C TYR A 56 -1.11 5.54 9.00
N SER A 57 0.09 5.79 9.52
CA SER A 57 1.25 4.95 9.23
C SER A 57 1.17 3.61 9.96
N PHE A 58 1.56 2.52 9.29
CA PHE A 58 1.57 1.18 9.86
C PHE A 58 2.59 0.25 9.20
N LEU A 59 2.96 -0.80 9.90
CA LEU A 59 3.73 -1.92 9.37
C LEU A 59 2.79 -3.06 9.00
N TYR A 60 2.89 -3.55 7.78
CA TYR A 60 2.24 -4.78 7.35
C TYR A 60 3.26 -5.89 7.21
N LYS A 61 3.02 -7.00 7.90
CA LYS A 61 3.90 -8.15 7.95
C LYS A 61 3.22 -9.36 7.33
N GLU A 62 3.73 -9.75 6.15
CA GLU A 62 3.27 -10.94 5.44
C GLU A 62 4.18 -12.11 5.76
N ARG A 63 3.62 -13.10 6.46
CA ARG A 63 4.39 -14.26 6.94
C ARG A 63 4.73 -15.24 5.82
N GLU A 64 3.78 -15.52 4.94
CA GLU A 64 3.95 -16.51 3.89
C GLU A 64 5.01 -16.08 2.88
N SER A 65 4.96 -14.85 2.43
CA SER A 65 5.87 -14.29 1.43
C SER A 65 7.14 -13.69 2.03
N HIS A 66 7.34 -13.77 3.35
CA HIS A 66 8.46 -13.15 4.05
C HIS A 66 8.65 -11.69 3.66
N ALA A 67 7.61 -10.89 3.81
CA ALA A 67 7.61 -9.49 3.41
C ALA A 67 7.19 -8.53 4.53
N LEU A 68 7.87 -7.39 4.57
CA LEU A 68 7.54 -6.25 5.41
C LEU A 68 7.25 -5.05 4.52
N LEU A 69 6.02 -4.53 4.61
CA LEU A 69 5.62 -3.30 3.94
C LEU A 69 5.33 -2.24 5.00
N TYR A 70 6.00 -1.11 4.94
CA TYR A 70 5.66 0.02 5.80
C TYR A 70 4.91 1.06 4.97
N TYR A 71 3.66 1.30 5.34
CA TYR A 71 2.88 2.41 4.80
C TYR A 71 3.15 3.66 5.63
N ALA A 72 3.64 4.70 4.99
CA ALA A 72 3.90 5.99 5.61
C ALA A 72 2.83 6.99 5.17
N ASP A 73 2.08 7.53 6.12
CA ASP A 73 1.02 8.51 5.87
C ASP A 73 1.56 9.94 5.67
N ASN A 74 2.79 10.17 6.07
CA ASN A 74 3.45 11.48 5.95
C ASN A 74 4.94 11.34 5.65
N GLU A 75 5.57 12.44 5.24
CA GLU A 75 6.97 12.45 4.80
C GLU A 75 7.97 12.16 5.93
N GLU A 76 7.65 12.52 7.16
CA GLU A 76 8.52 12.25 8.31
C GLU A 76 8.59 10.76 8.58
N ASP A 77 7.44 10.08 8.63
CA ASP A 77 7.36 8.64 8.81
C ASP A 77 8.00 7.90 7.63
N PHE A 78 7.82 8.40 6.41
CA PHE A 78 8.49 7.84 5.23
C PHE A 78 10.02 7.85 5.37
N ARG A 79 10.59 9.00 5.76
CA ARG A 79 12.05 9.12 5.95
C ARG A 79 12.56 8.22 7.08
N LYS A 80 11.85 8.18 8.21
CA LYS A 80 12.20 7.30 9.33
C LYS A 80 12.13 5.82 8.91
N ALA A 81 11.06 5.43 8.25
CA ALA A 81 10.88 4.05 7.78
C ALA A 81 11.96 3.64 6.76
N CYS A 82 12.35 4.52 5.84
CA CYS A 82 13.44 4.26 4.90
C CYS A 82 14.77 4.01 5.62
N ALA A 83 15.09 4.79 6.64
CA ALA A 83 16.31 4.60 7.43
C ALA A 83 16.31 3.25 8.16
N ILE A 84 15.19 2.87 8.77
CA ILE A 84 15.00 1.60 9.45
C ILE A 84 15.08 0.44 8.47
N MET A 85 14.23 0.46 7.42
CA MET A 85 14.08 -0.66 6.47
C MET A 85 15.34 -0.94 5.64
N THR A 86 16.22 0.05 5.46
CA THR A 86 17.52 -0.16 4.80
C THR A 86 18.58 -0.74 5.73
N GLY A 87 18.24 -1.05 6.98
CA GLY A 87 19.19 -1.59 7.96
C GLY A 87 20.21 -0.58 8.47
N ARG A 88 19.99 0.72 8.26
CA ARG A 88 20.86 1.79 8.74
C ARG A 88 20.68 2.11 10.22
N ASP A 89 19.57 1.66 10.80
CA ASP A 89 19.30 1.81 12.22
C ASP A 89 19.74 0.56 12.99
N PRO A 90 20.84 0.63 13.77
CA PRO A 90 21.34 -0.51 14.50
C PRO A 90 20.46 -0.91 15.70
N SER A 91 19.51 -0.08 16.10
CA SER A 91 18.61 -0.36 17.22
C SER A 91 17.52 -1.38 16.86
N VAL A 92 17.31 -1.65 15.59
CA VAL A 92 16.27 -2.58 15.12
C VAL A 92 16.82 -4.01 15.08
N PRO A 93 16.25 -4.94 15.86
CA PRO A 93 16.65 -6.34 15.84
C PRO A 93 16.14 -7.03 14.57
N TRP A 94 17.01 -7.21 13.58
CA TRP A 94 16.70 -7.93 12.34
C TRP A 94 16.79 -9.46 12.46
N ALA A 95 17.09 -9.99 13.65
CA ALA A 95 17.18 -11.43 13.88
C ALA A 95 15.85 -12.13 13.51
N GLY A 96 15.93 -13.15 12.66
CA GLY A 96 14.77 -13.92 12.19
C GLY A 96 13.95 -13.28 11.06
N ILE A 97 14.28 -12.05 10.64
CA ILE A 97 13.63 -11.37 9.49
C ILE A 97 14.68 -10.70 8.58
N ALA A 98 15.95 -11.04 8.70
CA ALA A 98 17.03 -10.39 7.95
C ALA A 98 16.92 -10.61 6.44
N ASP A 99 16.40 -11.75 6.03
CA ASP A 99 16.17 -12.19 4.65
C ASP A 99 14.82 -11.77 4.08
N TRP A 100 13.97 -11.15 4.90
CA TRP A 100 12.65 -10.70 4.45
C TRP A 100 12.77 -9.51 3.49
N SER A 101 11.91 -9.51 2.47
CA SER A 101 11.78 -8.34 1.59
C SER A 101 11.21 -7.16 2.36
N ARG A 102 11.74 -5.96 2.13
CA ARG A 102 11.37 -4.75 2.88
C ARG A 102 11.04 -3.63 1.92
N ARG A 103 9.87 -3.01 2.08
CA ARG A 103 9.43 -1.87 1.25
C ARG A 103 8.82 -0.79 2.12
N VAL A 104 9.04 0.46 1.72
CA VAL A 104 8.35 1.62 2.26
C VAL A 104 7.49 2.20 1.15
N VAL A 105 6.23 2.44 1.43
CA VAL A 105 5.26 3.01 0.49
C VAL A 105 4.55 4.20 1.13
N ALA A 106 4.33 5.27 0.36
CA ALA A 106 3.69 6.50 0.83
C ALA A 106 2.36 6.78 0.12
N ASN A 107 1.82 5.76 -0.57
CA ASN A 107 0.64 5.91 -1.40
C ASN A 107 -0.17 4.63 -1.34
N ARG A 108 -1.50 4.76 -1.14
CA ARG A 108 -2.40 3.61 -1.03
C ARG A 108 -2.40 2.75 -2.29
N GLN A 109 -2.30 3.34 -3.48
CA GLN A 109 -2.26 2.58 -4.73
C GLN A 109 -1.01 1.71 -4.82
N VAL A 110 0.16 2.26 -4.43
CA VAL A 110 1.41 1.48 -4.34
C VAL A 110 1.28 0.35 -3.33
N LEU A 111 0.66 0.60 -2.16
CA LEU A 111 0.42 -0.45 -1.18
C LEU A 111 -0.41 -1.59 -1.76
N LEU A 112 -1.55 -1.28 -2.40
CA LEU A 112 -2.44 -2.28 -2.99
C LEU A 112 -1.75 -3.09 -4.09
N GLU A 113 -0.93 -2.43 -4.92
CA GLU A 113 -0.12 -3.11 -5.91
C GLU A 113 0.87 -4.09 -5.26
N LYS A 114 1.62 -3.65 -4.22
CA LYS A 114 2.56 -4.54 -3.52
C LYS A 114 1.85 -5.73 -2.88
N LEU A 115 0.68 -5.53 -2.27
CA LEU A 115 -0.14 -6.62 -1.72
C LEU A 115 -0.58 -7.60 -2.82
N LEU A 116 -1.03 -7.09 -3.97
CA LEU A 116 -1.39 -7.94 -5.11
C LEU A 116 -0.19 -8.76 -5.62
N LEU A 117 1.00 -8.17 -5.68
CA LEU A 117 2.20 -8.88 -6.11
C LEU A 117 2.60 -9.99 -5.12
N LEU A 118 2.44 -9.76 -3.81
CA LEU A 118 2.64 -10.80 -2.80
C LEU A 118 1.65 -11.96 -2.99
N ASP A 119 0.36 -11.68 -3.22
CA ASP A 119 -0.65 -12.71 -3.48
C ASP A 119 -0.37 -13.56 -4.71
N LEU A 120 0.24 -12.95 -5.72
CA LEU A 120 0.59 -13.62 -6.96
C LEU A 120 2.00 -14.25 -6.93
N HIS A 121 2.71 -14.13 -5.82
CA HIS A 121 4.10 -14.55 -5.66
C HIS A 121 5.04 -13.98 -6.75
N LEU A 122 4.78 -12.72 -7.16
CA LEU A 122 5.57 -12.01 -8.16
C LEU A 122 6.66 -11.16 -7.50
N ASP A 123 7.84 -11.15 -8.10
CA ASP A 123 8.92 -10.26 -7.68
C ASP A 123 8.63 -8.82 -8.10
N ASP A 124 8.41 -7.96 -7.13
CA ASP A 124 8.07 -6.55 -7.36
C ASP A 124 9.15 -5.78 -8.12
N ARG A 125 10.43 -6.19 -8.00
CA ARG A 125 11.55 -5.59 -8.74
C ARG A 125 11.42 -5.83 -10.24
N VAL A 126 10.96 -7.03 -10.63
CA VAL A 126 10.70 -7.36 -12.03
C VAL A 126 9.56 -6.50 -12.57
N ILE A 127 8.48 -6.36 -11.79
CA ILE A 127 7.33 -5.53 -12.17
C ILE A 127 7.74 -4.06 -12.34
N GLU A 128 8.56 -3.50 -11.45
CA GLU A 128 9.05 -2.12 -11.59
C GLU A 128 9.94 -1.95 -12.84
N ILE A 129 10.79 -2.91 -13.16
CA ILE A 129 11.58 -2.89 -14.41
C ILE A 129 10.65 -2.92 -15.63
N MET A 130 9.64 -3.79 -15.61
CA MET A 130 8.66 -3.88 -16.71
C MET A 130 7.87 -2.58 -16.90
N LYS A 131 7.52 -1.86 -15.83
CA LYS A 131 6.90 -0.54 -15.92
C LYS A 131 7.81 0.47 -16.63
N VAL A 132 9.11 0.49 -16.30
CA VAL A 132 10.09 1.37 -16.94
C VAL A 132 10.21 1.04 -18.43
N LEU A 133 10.28 -0.25 -18.78
CA LEU A 133 10.33 -0.69 -20.18
C LEU A 133 9.06 -0.33 -20.94
N ALA A 134 7.89 -0.56 -20.34
CA ALA A 134 6.59 -0.20 -20.92
C ALA A 134 6.49 1.31 -21.16
N HIS A 135 6.87 2.13 -20.19
CA HIS A 135 6.92 3.57 -20.35
C HIS A 135 7.85 4.00 -21.50
N SER A 136 9.06 3.44 -21.53
CA SER A 136 10.05 3.74 -22.58
C SER A 136 9.55 3.33 -23.97
N PHE A 137 8.89 2.19 -24.09
CA PHE A 137 8.29 1.73 -25.33
C PHE A 137 7.16 2.66 -25.79
N LEU A 138 6.26 3.05 -24.88
CA LEU A 138 5.17 3.98 -25.18
C LEU A 138 5.68 5.33 -25.68
N GLN A 139 6.71 5.88 -25.04
CA GLN A 139 7.32 7.14 -25.46
C GLN A 139 7.92 7.07 -26.86
N LYS A 140 8.47 5.91 -27.26
CA LYS A 140 8.97 5.69 -28.64
C LYS A 140 7.84 5.59 -29.66
N GLN A 141 6.74 4.92 -29.31
CA GLN A 141 5.60 4.73 -30.23
C GLN A 141 4.74 5.99 -30.36
N LYS A 142 4.59 6.73 -29.29
CA LYS A 142 3.78 7.97 -29.22
C LYS A 142 4.58 9.06 -28.51
N PRO A 143 5.51 9.73 -29.23
CA PRO A 143 6.27 10.83 -28.67
C PRO A 143 5.33 11.93 -28.14
N GLY A 144 5.54 12.36 -26.90
CA GLY A 144 4.70 13.36 -26.25
C GLY A 144 3.48 12.81 -25.49
N LEU A 145 3.28 11.48 -25.44
CA LEU A 145 2.28 10.88 -24.57
C LEU A 145 2.67 11.14 -23.11
N LEU A 146 1.86 11.90 -22.40
CA LEU A 146 2.03 12.10 -20.95
C LEU A 146 1.43 10.91 -20.22
N VAL A 147 2.26 10.18 -19.49
CA VAL A 147 1.86 9.05 -18.65
C VAL A 147 2.04 9.47 -17.21
N ASP A 148 0.93 9.55 -16.46
CA ASP A 148 0.96 9.96 -15.05
C ASP A 148 1.48 8.83 -14.16
N ALA A 149 1.03 7.60 -14.45
CA ALA A 149 1.45 6.40 -13.71
C ALA A 149 1.22 5.13 -14.53
N ILE A 150 1.96 4.08 -14.18
CA ILE A 150 1.71 2.71 -14.62
C ILE A 150 1.61 1.86 -13.37
N TRP A 151 0.46 1.18 -13.20
CA TRP A 151 0.22 0.26 -12.09
C TRP A 151 0.03 -1.16 -12.60
N PHE A 152 0.44 -2.15 -11.80
CA PHE A 152 0.08 -3.53 -12.01
C PHE A 152 -1.17 -3.83 -11.17
N GLU A 153 -2.28 -4.16 -11.82
CA GLU A 153 -3.59 -4.26 -11.18
C GLU A 153 -4.33 -5.52 -11.63
N ARG A 154 -5.35 -5.87 -10.86
CA ARG A 154 -6.33 -6.89 -11.24
C ARG A 154 -7.58 -6.20 -11.76
N GLY A 155 -7.95 -6.48 -13.01
CA GLY A 155 -9.17 -5.99 -13.62
C GLY A 155 -10.43 -6.64 -13.02
N ALA A 156 -11.58 -6.08 -13.33
CA ALA A 156 -12.88 -6.60 -12.89
C ALA A 156 -13.18 -8.02 -13.41
N ASP A 157 -12.54 -8.42 -14.50
CA ASP A 157 -12.60 -9.76 -15.08
C ASP A 157 -11.64 -10.77 -14.42
N GLY A 158 -10.94 -10.36 -13.37
CA GLY A 158 -9.98 -11.17 -12.63
C GLY A 158 -8.59 -11.27 -13.27
N ARG A 159 -8.40 -10.77 -14.49
CA ARG A 159 -7.10 -10.75 -15.16
C ARG A 159 -6.20 -9.69 -14.54
N THR A 160 -4.91 -9.98 -14.47
CA THR A 160 -3.90 -9.05 -14.00
C THR A 160 -3.12 -8.46 -15.17
N GLY A 161 -2.71 -7.22 -15.06
CA GLY A 161 -1.96 -6.54 -16.10
C GLY A 161 -1.56 -5.13 -15.72
N TYR A 162 -0.90 -4.46 -16.66
CA TYR A 162 -0.49 -3.08 -16.47
C TYR A 162 -1.63 -2.14 -16.87
N CYS A 163 -1.97 -1.22 -15.99
CA CYS A 163 -2.89 -0.12 -16.21
C CYS A 163 -2.12 1.17 -16.36
N LEU A 164 -2.35 1.87 -17.45
CA LEU A 164 -1.75 3.16 -17.73
C LEU A 164 -2.74 4.27 -17.36
N TYR A 165 -2.27 5.25 -16.62
CA TYR A 165 -3.04 6.42 -16.23
C TYR A 165 -2.55 7.65 -17.00
N GLN A 166 -3.49 8.35 -17.61
CA GLN A 166 -3.25 9.61 -18.32
C GLN A 166 -4.41 10.56 -18.05
N ASN A 167 -4.11 11.75 -17.51
CA ASN A 167 -5.11 12.78 -17.17
C ASN A 167 -6.28 12.22 -16.35
N GLY A 168 -5.97 11.35 -15.35
CA GLY A 168 -6.95 10.70 -14.50
C GLY A 168 -7.81 9.62 -15.20
N LYS A 169 -7.52 9.27 -16.45
CA LYS A 169 -8.19 8.19 -17.18
C LYS A 169 -7.31 6.94 -17.24
N ILE A 170 -7.97 5.79 -17.12
CA ILE A 170 -7.32 4.48 -17.21
C ILE A 170 -7.32 4.03 -18.66
N CYS A 171 -6.14 3.71 -19.20
CA CYS A 171 -5.97 2.96 -20.42
C CYS A 171 -5.36 1.61 -20.05
N LEU A 172 -6.08 0.52 -20.27
CA LEU A 172 -5.59 -0.82 -19.96
C LEU A 172 -4.55 -1.25 -21.00
N LEU A 173 -3.36 -1.60 -20.54
CA LEU A 173 -2.38 -2.34 -21.30
C LEU A 173 -2.41 -3.78 -20.79
N TYR A 174 -3.08 -4.68 -21.52
CA TYR A 174 -2.99 -6.09 -21.22
C TYR A 174 -1.68 -6.66 -21.75
N THR A 175 -0.97 -7.38 -20.87
CA THR A 175 0.01 -8.37 -21.30
C THR A 175 -0.68 -9.72 -21.22
N SER A 176 -1.02 -10.28 -22.36
CA SER A 176 -1.41 -11.71 -22.49
C SER A 176 -0.22 -12.60 -22.20
#